data_f8a92ac924d2b3cefaf4af8918ccceda
#
_entry.id   f8a92ac924d2b3cefaf4af8918ccceda
#
_cell.length_a   1.000
_cell.length_b   1.000
_cell.length_c   1.000
_cell.angle_alpha   90.00
_cell.angle_beta   90.00
_cell.angle_gamma   90.00
#
_symmetry.space_group_name_H-M   'P 1'
#
loop_
_entity.id
_entity.type
_entity.pdbx_description
1 polymer ?
#
loop_
_entity_poly.entity_id
_entity_poly.type
_entity_poly.pdbx_seq_one_letter_code
_entity_poly.pdbx_strand_id
1 'polypeptide(L)'
;MKKFLSVCIVMMTAILNAAAQERAEIIMLENEKWWGSVTDLGRIMPFDSETDFRFNHQTQNFNNQTTPLLVSNKGRYIWSDSPFKAEIRDGKILIEAARGTVECVEAGSTLREAFMAASAAHMTASGTVPPDLFFSVPQYNTWIELIYNQNQADILKYAHSIVDNGFPTGILMIDDNWQKYYGNFEFRPDRFPDPKGMIDELHALGFKVMFWVCPFVSPDSQEYRWLRDKGYLVKTADGSRPAILDWWNGLSACYDLSNPEAFEYYRSILEGMQKEYGIDGFKFDAGDPERYQAKDIMPYDGKSFDTEQTELWARLGLLFPYNEFRACWKMGGEALVQRLGDKSYSWRGVASLVPSMIAAGLLGHAYTCPDMIGGGEYGSFLNVNQDEFDQTLIVRSCQIHSMMPMMQFSVAPWRILSPENLEICKTYALLHEQMGEYILEQARYSAQTGEPIVRAMDYMFPGEGFEDCNDQYMLGDKYLVAPVMDAGLSRSVKLPKGKWVDEEGRRYKGGKTYVIDVPLTRLPRFTKL
;
A
#
# COMPACT_ATOMS: atom_id res chain seq x y z
N MET A 1 -51.54 14.00 -62.30
CA MET A 1 -50.30 13.52 -61.73
C MET A 1 -49.91 14.42 -60.51
N LYS A 2 -50.29 14.01 -59.33
CA LYS A 2 -49.93 14.72 -58.07
C LYS A 2 -48.88 13.91 -57.37
N LYS A 3 -47.65 14.49 -57.17
CA LYS A 3 -46.59 13.92 -56.36
C LYS A 3 -46.81 14.29 -54.91
N PHE A 4 -47.01 13.29 -54.06
CA PHE A 4 -46.97 13.43 -52.61
C PHE A 4 -45.51 13.45 -52.17
N LEU A 5 -45.14 14.52 -51.50
CA LEU A 5 -43.84 14.66 -50.82
C LEU A 5 -44.08 14.21 -49.35
N SER A 6 -43.53 13.08 -48.97
CA SER A 6 -43.55 12.59 -47.59
C SER A 6 -42.38 13.21 -46.84
N VAL A 7 -42.65 14.07 -45.86
CA VAL A 7 -41.67 14.63 -44.95
C VAL A 7 -41.56 13.66 -43.76
N CYS A 8 -40.46 12.92 -43.65
CA CYS A 8 -40.11 12.19 -42.44
C CYS A 8 -39.54 13.16 -41.40
N ILE A 9 -40.33 13.43 -40.36
CA ILE A 9 -39.84 14.09 -39.15
C ILE A 9 -39.10 13.03 -38.32
N VAL A 10 -37.77 13.12 -38.28
CA VAL A 10 -36.98 12.35 -37.33
C VAL A 10 -37.01 13.11 -36.00
N MET A 11 -37.81 12.62 -35.06
CA MET A 11 -37.70 13.01 -33.65
C MET A 11 -36.42 12.42 -33.09
N MET A 12 -35.39 13.25 -32.91
CA MET A 12 -34.24 12.95 -32.05
C MET A 12 -34.74 13.04 -30.60
N THR A 13 -35.10 11.92 -30.00
CA THR A 13 -35.16 11.80 -28.54
C THR A 13 -33.75 11.78 -28.02
N ALA A 14 -33.31 12.89 -27.42
CA ALA A 14 -32.12 12.91 -26.58
C ALA A 14 -32.41 12.03 -25.35
N ILE A 15 -31.95 10.80 -25.37
CA ILE A 15 -31.87 9.97 -24.17
C ILE A 15 -30.75 10.55 -23.32
N LEU A 16 -31.14 11.27 -22.27
CA LEU A 16 -30.26 11.51 -21.13
C LEU A 16 -29.97 10.13 -20.52
N ASN A 17 -28.85 9.52 -20.89
CA ASN A 17 -28.30 8.40 -20.17
C ASN A 17 -27.77 8.93 -18.81
N ALA A 18 -28.63 8.95 -17.79
CA ALA A 18 -28.18 8.72 -16.44
C ALA A 18 -27.60 7.30 -16.48
N ALA A 19 -26.27 7.16 -16.34
CA ALA A 19 -25.61 5.87 -16.30
C ALA A 19 -26.27 5.05 -15.20
N ALA A 20 -27.04 4.03 -15.60
CA ALA A 20 -27.71 3.17 -14.64
C ALA A 20 -26.64 2.46 -13.79
N GLN A 21 -26.86 2.40 -12.49
CA GLN A 21 -26.08 1.54 -11.62
C GLN A 21 -26.24 0.11 -12.09
N GLU A 22 -25.14 -0.54 -12.45
CA GLU A 22 -25.20 -1.94 -12.85
C GLU A 22 -25.07 -2.83 -11.63
N ARG A 23 -25.94 -3.84 -11.57
CA ARG A 23 -25.88 -4.91 -10.57
C ARG A 23 -25.53 -6.20 -11.26
N ALA A 24 -24.56 -6.91 -10.68
CA ALA A 24 -24.16 -8.23 -11.12
C ALA A 24 -24.29 -9.25 -9.98
N GLU A 25 -24.79 -10.43 -10.30
CA GLU A 25 -24.79 -11.60 -9.42
C GLU A 25 -23.87 -12.66 -10.04
N ILE A 26 -22.79 -13.00 -9.34
CA ILE A 26 -21.83 -14.00 -9.77
C ILE A 26 -21.97 -15.22 -8.84
N ILE A 27 -22.35 -16.37 -9.40
CA ILE A 27 -22.42 -17.63 -8.69
C ILE A 27 -21.01 -18.21 -8.62
N MET A 28 -20.55 -18.55 -7.41
CA MET A 28 -19.26 -19.21 -7.21
C MET A 28 -19.32 -20.65 -7.75
N LEU A 29 -18.22 -21.08 -8.37
CA LEU A 29 -18.03 -22.45 -8.80
C LEU A 29 -17.68 -23.34 -7.61
N GLU A 30 -17.75 -24.65 -7.80
CA GLU A 30 -17.36 -25.61 -6.77
C GLU A 30 -15.88 -25.43 -6.38
N ASN A 31 -15.61 -25.27 -5.08
CA ASN A 31 -14.29 -25.02 -4.51
C ASN A 31 -13.60 -23.78 -5.10
N GLU A 32 -14.36 -22.76 -5.50
CA GLU A 32 -13.82 -21.50 -5.96
C GLU A 32 -13.46 -20.60 -4.80
N LYS A 33 -12.30 -19.98 -4.90
CA LYS A 33 -11.74 -19.04 -3.94
C LYS A 33 -11.44 -17.72 -4.67
N TRP A 34 -11.75 -16.59 -4.00
CA TRP A 34 -11.60 -15.25 -4.55
C TRP A 34 -10.73 -14.35 -3.68
N TRP A 35 -9.90 -13.53 -4.32
CA TRP A 35 -9.05 -12.52 -3.68
C TRP A 35 -9.27 -11.17 -4.34
N GLY A 36 -9.00 -10.07 -3.60
CA GLY A 36 -8.95 -8.74 -4.20
C GLY A 36 -9.70 -7.68 -3.42
N SER A 37 -10.03 -6.58 -4.08
CA SER A 37 -10.73 -5.41 -3.59
C SER A 37 -9.88 -4.47 -2.73
N VAL A 38 -9.49 -4.84 -1.51
CA VAL A 38 -8.73 -4.01 -0.57
C VAL A 38 -7.61 -4.82 0.06
N THR A 39 -6.42 -4.26 0.14
CA THR A 39 -5.23 -4.99 0.65
C THR A 39 -5.38 -5.42 2.11
N ASP A 40 -5.99 -4.62 2.98
CA ASP A 40 -6.18 -4.99 4.40
C ASP A 40 -7.16 -6.16 4.61
N LEU A 41 -7.99 -6.45 3.62
CA LEU A 41 -8.86 -7.63 3.65
C LEU A 41 -8.09 -8.95 3.41
N GLY A 42 -6.81 -8.91 3.09
CA GLY A 42 -5.98 -10.10 2.88
C GLY A 42 -6.11 -11.15 3.99
N ARG A 43 -6.24 -10.72 5.24
CA ARG A 43 -6.38 -11.62 6.40
C ARG A 43 -7.68 -12.44 6.45
N ILE A 44 -8.72 -12.04 5.70
CA ILE A 44 -10.00 -12.76 5.58
C ILE A 44 -10.17 -13.38 4.20
N MET A 45 -9.19 -13.24 3.32
CA MET A 45 -9.13 -13.92 2.03
C MET A 45 -8.49 -15.30 2.21
N PRO A 46 -8.80 -16.23 1.32
CA PRO A 46 -9.73 -16.09 0.19
C PRO A 46 -11.20 -16.06 0.62
N PHE A 47 -12.03 -15.38 -0.16
CA PHE A 47 -13.48 -15.47 -0.04
C PHE A 47 -13.97 -16.74 -0.75
N ASP A 48 -14.92 -17.45 -0.14
CA ASP A 48 -15.48 -18.69 -0.65
C ASP A 48 -16.99 -18.78 -0.45
N SER A 49 -17.58 -19.96 -0.70
CA SER A 49 -19.01 -20.18 -0.59
C SER A 49 -19.55 -20.08 0.85
N GLU A 50 -18.70 -20.15 1.86
CA GLU A 50 -19.07 -20.03 3.27
C GLU A 50 -18.88 -18.60 3.80
N THR A 51 -18.27 -17.72 2.99
CA THR A 51 -18.01 -16.33 3.38
C THR A 51 -19.32 -15.55 3.50
N ASP A 52 -19.49 -14.83 4.62
CA ASP A 52 -20.53 -13.79 4.80
C ASP A 52 -19.82 -12.47 5.10
N PHE A 53 -19.63 -11.65 4.06
CA PHE A 53 -18.90 -10.40 4.17
C PHE A 53 -19.44 -9.33 3.21
N ARG A 54 -19.35 -8.05 3.63
CA ARG A 54 -19.76 -6.89 2.83
C ARG A 54 -18.72 -5.80 2.89
N PHE A 55 -18.53 -5.12 1.79
CA PHE A 55 -17.69 -3.93 1.71
C PHE A 55 -18.21 -2.90 0.71
N ASN A 56 -17.75 -1.66 0.85
CA ASN A 56 -18.06 -0.55 -0.05
C ASN A 56 -16.78 0.28 -0.26
N HIS A 57 -16.28 0.33 -1.47
CA HIS A 57 -15.05 1.05 -1.82
C HIS A 57 -15.06 2.53 -1.47
N GLN A 58 -16.22 3.18 -1.48
CA GLN A 58 -16.35 4.61 -1.20
C GLN A 58 -16.25 4.95 0.29
N THR A 59 -16.55 3.99 1.17
CA THR A 59 -16.65 4.24 2.61
C THR A 59 -15.82 3.29 3.47
N GLN A 60 -15.19 2.29 2.85
CA GLN A 60 -14.49 1.21 3.55
C GLN A 60 -13.25 0.78 2.76
N ASN A 61 -12.28 1.68 2.58
CA ASN A 61 -11.00 1.32 2.02
C ASN A 61 -10.00 0.82 3.08
N PHE A 62 -10.37 0.89 4.36
CA PHE A 62 -9.55 0.43 5.49
C PHE A 62 -8.17 1.09 5.55
N ASN A 63 -8.07 2.34 5.09
CA ASN A 63 -6.83 3.13 5.02
C ASN A 63 -5.73 2.45 4.18
N ASN A 64 -6.10 1.82 3.07
CA ASN A 64 -5.17 1.04 2.25
C ASN A 64 -5.43 1.23 0.75
N GLN A 65 -4.65 0.50 -0.03
CA GLN A 65 -4.79 0.41 -1.47
C GLN A 65 -6.06 -0.38 -1.81
N THR A 66 -6.81 0.17 -2.75
CA THR A 66 -8.09 -0.37 -3.18
C THR A 66 -8.15 -0.40 -4.70
N THR A 67 -8.54 -1.54 -5.26
CA THR A 67 -8.75 -1.73 -6.70
C THR A 67 -10.08 -2.44 -6.91
N PRO A 68 -10.94 -2.01 -7.85
CA PRO A 68 -12.25 -2.63 -8.10
C PRO A 68 -12.11 -3.96 -8.87
N LEU A 69 -11.28 -4.85 -8.32
CA LEU A 69 -10.88 -6.13 -8.90
C LEU A 69 -11.08 -7.26 -7.89
N LEU A 70 -11.68 -8.36 -8.34
CA LEU A 70 -11.61 -9.66 -7.66
C LEU A 70 -11.08 -10.69 -8.65
N VAL A 71 -10.19 -11.58 -8.20
CA VAL A 71 -9.57 -12.65 -9.00
C VAL A 71 -9.80 -14.02 -8.35
N SER A 72 -10.00 -15.05 -9.16
CA SER A 72 -10.40 -16.37 -8.70
C SER A 72 -9.38 -17.46 -9.09
N ASN A 73 -9.23 -18.47 -8.23
CA ASN A 73 -8.43 -19.67 -8.54
C ASN A 73 -9.05 -20.58 -9.62
N LYS A 74 -10.23 -20.23 -10.15
CA LYS A 74 -10.86 -20.88 -11.29
C LYS A 74 -10.66 -20.11 -12.60
N GLY A 75 -9.71 -19.18 -12.66
CA GLY A 75 -9.37 -18.44 -13.87
C GLY A 75 -10.37 -17.34 -14.23
N ARG A 76 -11.18 -16.88 -13.30
CA ARG A 76 -12.12 -15.78 -13.51
C ARG A 76 -11.68 -14.51 -12.80
N TYR A 77 -12.01 -13.34 -13.36
CA TYR A 77 -11.90 -12.09 -12.64
C TYR A 77 -13.15 -11.23 -12.79
N ILE A 78 -13.38 -10.36 -11.82
CA ILE A 78 -14.43 -9.34 -11.82
C ILE A 78 -13.75 -7.98 -11.82
N TRP A 79 -14.21 -7.08 -12.69
CA TRP A 79 -13.72 -5.72 -12.79
C TRP A 79 -14.86 -4.72 -12.91
N SER A 80 -14.64 -3.50 -12.39
CA SER A 80 -15.45 -2.33 -12.68
C SER A 80 -14.56 -1.09 -12.80
N ASP A 81 -14.88 -0.17 -13.70
CA ASP A 81 -14.16 1.11 -13.80
C ASP A 81 -14.48 2.07 -12.65
N SER A 82 -15.57 1.83 -11.93
CA SER A 82 -16.00 2.64 -10.80
C SER A 82 -15.95 1.87 -9.47
N PRO A 83 -15.97 2.59 -8.34
CA PRO A 83 -16.13 1.93 -7.06
C PRO A 83 -17.45 1.15 -7.00
N PHE A 84 -17.45 0.04 -6.24
CA PHE A 84 -18.63 -0.77 -6.05
C PHE A 84 -18.85 -1.17 -4.59
N LYS A 85 -20.08 -1.54 -4.28
CA LYS A 85 -20.42 -2.31 -3.10
C LYS A 85 -20.44 -3.77 -3.46
N ALA A 86 -19.93 -4.62 -2.58
CA ALA A 86 -20.04 -6.06 -2.74
C ALA A 86 -20.64 -6.70 -1.49
N GLU A 87 -21.46 -7.71 -1.71
CA GLU A 87 -21.96 -8.63 -0.70
C GLU A 87 -21.61 -10.05 -1.14
N ILE A 88 -20.85 -10.75 -0.30
CA ILE A 88 -20.41 -12.12 -0.51
C ILE A 88 -21.15 -12.97 0.50
N ARG A 89 -22.04 -13.85 0.05
CA ARG A 89 -22.80 -14.77 0.89
C ARG A 89 -23.48 -15.87 0.10
N ASP A 90 -23.80 -16.97 0.74
CA ASP A 90 -24.57 -18.09 0.18
C ASP A 90 -24.00 -18.59 -1.18
N GLY A 91 -22.64 -18.61 -1.31
CA GLY A 91 -21.97 -18.99 -2.54
C GLY A 91 -22.13 -18.02 -3.71
N LYS A 92 -22.43 -16.75 -3.43
CA LYS A 92 -22.62 -15.70 -4.43
C LYS A 92 -21.82 -14.45 -4.10
N ILE A 93 -21.44 -13.71 -5.15
CA ILE A 93 -20.92 -12.35 -5.07
C ILE A 93 -21.93 -11.43 -5.74
N LEU A 94 -22.55 -10.55 -4.97
CA LEU A 94 -23.47 -9.52 -5.43
C LEU A 94 -22.71 -8.20 -5.50
N ILE A 95 -22.68 -7.57 -6.67
CA ILE A 95 -21.96 -6.30 -6.90
C ILE A 95 -22.93 -5.24 -7.36
N GLU A 96 -22.81 -4.04 -6.79
CA GLU A 96 -23.49 -2.83 -7.22
C GLU A 96 -22.44 -1.75 -7.51
N ALA A 97 -22.17 -1.51 -8.80
CA ALA A 97 -21.25 -0.47 -9.23
C ALA A 97 -21.86 0.92 -9.01
N ALA A 98 -21.06 1.89 -8.62
CA ALA A 98 -21.52 3.26 -8.44
C ALA A 98 -21.97 3.89 -9.77
N ARG A 99 -21.31 3.52 -10.87
CA ARG A 99 -21.67 3.84 -12.25
C ARG A 99 -21.01 2.86 -13.22
N GLY A 100 -21.49 2.83 -14.48
CA GLY A 100 -20.90 1.98 -15.53
C GLY A 100 -21.18 0.50 -15.32
N THR A 101 -20.31 -0.34 -15.83
CA THR A 101 -20.50 -1.79 -15.95
C THR A 101 -19.68 -2.58 -14.95
N VAL A 102 -20.13 -3.80 -14.68
CA VAL A 102 -19.39 -4.84 -13.96
C VAL A 102 -19.11 -5.97 -14.96
N GLU A 103 -17.83 -6.28 -15.14
CA GLU A 103 -17.38 -7.38 -15.99
C GLU A 103 -17.02 -8.60 -15.14
N CYS A 104 -17.48 -9.78 -15.58
CA CYS A 104 -16.99 -11.07 -15.06
C CYS A 104 -16.41 -11.85 -16.25
N VAL A 105 -15.10 -11.99 -16.27
CA VAL A 105 -14.35 -12.55 -17.41
C VAL A 105 -13.79 -13.91 -17.06
N GLU A 106 -13.98 -14.88 -17.94
CA GLU A 106 -13.31 -16.18 -17.91
C GLU A 106 -11.98 -16.07 -18.67
N ALA A 107 -10.87 -16.12 -17.96
CA ALA A 107 -9.55 -15.84 -18.50
C ALA A 107 -8.58 -17.03 -18.42
N GLY A 108 -9.06 -18.16 -17.91
CA GLY A 108 -8.24 -19.36 -17.76
C GLY A 108 -8.81 -20.36 -16.77
N SER A 109 -7.95 -21.03 -16.02
CA SER A 109 -8.32 -22.07 -15.05
C SER A 109 -7.59 -21.94 -13.69
N THR A 110 -6.74 -20.93 -13.55
CA THR A 110 -5.89 -20.71 -12.36
C THR A 110 -5.93 -19.26 -11.88
N LEU A 111 -5.55 -19.05 -10.62
CA LEU A 111 -5.43 -17.72 -10.03
C LEU A 111 -4.45 -16.83 -10.83
N ARG A 112 -3.34 -17.40 -11.29
CA ARG A 112 -2.33 -16.70 -12.08
C ARG A 112 -2.89 -16.23 -13.43
N GLU A 113 -3.60 -17.10 -14.14
CA GLU A 113 -4.20 -16.73 -15.43
C GLU A 113 -5.26 -15.63 -15.28
N ALA A 114 -6.12 -15.73 -14.25
CA ALA A 114 -7.09 -14.69 -13.93
C ALA A 114 -6.41 -13.33 -13.65
N PHE A 115 -5.41 -13.32 -12.76
CA PHE A 115 -4.70 -12.10 -12.41
C PHE A 115 -3.95 -11.50 -13.60
N MET A 116 -3.20 -12.31 -14.36
CA MET A 116 -2.42 -11.81 -15.50
C MET A 116 -3.30 -11.23 -16.60
N ALA A 117 -4.48 -11.84 -16.84
CA ALA A 117 -5.46 -11.30 -17.78
C ALA A 117 -6.05 -9.97 -17.29
N ALA A 118 -6.43 -9.88 -16.02
CA ALA A 118 -6.91 -8.63 -15.42
C ALA A 118 -5.83 -7.53 -15.42
N SER A 119 -4.58 -7.89 -15.09
CA SER A 119 -3.44 -6.99 -15.12
C SER A 119 -3.20 -6.42 -16.53
N ALA A 120 -3.18 -7.29 -17.54
CA ALA A 120 -3.00 -6.86 -18.93
C ALA A 120 -4.13 -5.95 -19.44
N ALA A 121 -5.36 -6.17 -18.97
CA ALA A 121 -6.54 -5.40 -19.41
C ALA A 121 -6.67 -4.05 -18.68
N HIS A 122 -6.37 -4.00 -17.38
CA HIS A 122 -6.77 -2.88 -16.52
C HIS A 122 -5.64 -2.26 -15.69
N MET A 123 -4.51 -2.95 -15.55
CA MET A 123 -3.36 -2.54 -14.70
C MET A 123 -2.05 -2.84 -15.43
N THR A 124 -1.98 -2.44 -16.69
CA THR A 124 -0.79 -2.73 -17.54
C THR A 124 0.48 -2.20 -16.86
N ALA A 125 1.48 -3.08 -16.76
CA ALA A 125 2.78 -2.72 -16.21
C ALA A 125 3.40 -1.53 -16.97
N SER A 126 3.79 -0.49 -16.24
CA SER A 126 4.28 0.78 -16.82
C SER A 126 5.67 0.70 -17.44
N GLY A 127 6.40 -0.40 -17.19
CA GLY A 127 7.81 -0.54 -17.59
C GLY A 127 8.78 0.22 -16.69
N THR A 128 8.28 0.92 -15.67
CA THR A 128 9.08 1.74 -14.76
C THR A 128 9.14 1.09 -13.37
N VAL A 129 10.30 1.18 -12.73
CA VAL A 129 10.54 0.70 -11.35
C VAL A 129 10.82 1.90 -10.45
N PRO A 130 10.31 1.94 -9.23
CA PRO A 130 10.79 2.88 -8.22
C PRO A 130 12.32 2.79 -8.03
N PRO A 131 12.98 3.82 -7.47
CA PRO A 131 14.43 3.80 -7.25
C PRO A 131 14.93 2.55 -6.55
N ASP A 132 16.05 2.01 -7.00
CA ASP A 132 16.65 0.75 -6.55
C ASP A 132 16.79 0.68 -5.02
N LEU A 133 17.01 1.83 -4.38
CA LEU A 133 17.23 1.94 -2.94
C LEU A 133 16.03 1.46 -2.10
N PHE A 134 14.79 1.57 -2.63
CA PHE A 134 13.60 1.04 -1.94
C PHE A 134 13.64 -0.47 -1.72
N PHE A 135 14.33 -1.20 -2.60
CA PHE A 135 14.36 -2.67 -2.64
C PHE A 135 15.64 -3.26 -2.05
N SER A 136 16.70 -2.47 -1.96
CA SER A 136 18.05 -2.97 -1.68
C SER A 136 18.51 -2.75 -0.25
N VAL A 137 17.85 -1.90 0.52
CA VAL A 137 18.20 -1.60 1.92
C VAL A 137 16.93 -1.25 2.72
N PRO A 138 16.99 -1.33 4.06
CA PRO A 138 15.88 -0.89 4.90
C PRO A 138 15.57 0.59 4.75
N GLN A 139 14.31 0.93 4.96
CA GLN A 139 13.79 2.29 5.08
C GLN A 139 13.58 2.62 6.56
N TYR A 140 13.58 3.90 6.88
CA TYR A 140 13.38 4.42 8.22
C TYR A 140 12.36 5.55 8.19
N ASN A 141 11.47 5.57 9.18
CA ASN A 141 10.43 6.58 9.32
C ASN A 141 10.45 7.15 10.74
N THR A 142 10.37 8.46 10.89
CA THR A 142 10.47 9.10 12.21
C THR A 142 9.15 9.07 13.00
N TRP A 143 8.07 8.50 12.46
CA TRP A 143 6.74 8.52 13.07
C TRP A 143 6.71 8.02 14.51
N ILE A 144 7.15 6.79 14.77
CA ILE A 144 7.05 6.17 16.10
C ILE A 144 7.97 6.85 17.13
N GLU A 145 9.15 7.29 16.71
CA GLU A 145 10.12 7.90 17.64
C GLU A 145 9.80 9.35 17.97
N LEU A 146 9.28 10.13 17.03
CA LEU A 146 9.11 11.57 17.20
C LEU A 146 7.64 11.99 17.20
N ILE A 147 6.75 11.19 16.65
CA ILE A 147 5.30 11.43 16.54
C ILE A 147 5.06 12.85 15.95
N TYR A 148 4.38 13.71 16.67
CA TYR A 148 4.15 15.11 16.31
C TYR A 148 5.27 16.07 16.76
N ASN A 149 6.37 15.57 17.32
CA ASN A 149 7.50 16.38 17.75
C ASN A 149 8.68 16.31 16.79
N GLN A 150 8.41 16.30 15.48
CA GLN A 150 9.45 16.35 14.47
C GLN A 150 10.33 17.59 14.68
N ASN A 151 11.65 17.36 14.85
CA ASN A 151 12.62 18.44 15.03
C ASN A 151 14.00 18.00 14.55
N GLN A 152 14.80 18.95 14.12
CA GLN A 152 16.12 18.71 13.52
C GLN A 152 17.06 17.90 14.43
N ALA A 153 17.12 18.24 15.72
CA ALA A 153 18.08 17.61 16.65
C ALA A 153 17.79 16.11 16.86
N ASP A 154 16.52 15.75 17.06
CA ASP A 154 16.11 14.36 17.29
C ASP A 154 16.14 13.54 16.00
N ILE A 155 15.85 14.13 14.85
CA ILE A 155 15.99 13.49 13.54
C ILE A 155 17.44 13.11 13.29
N LEU A 156 18.38 14.05 13.46
CA LEU A 156 19.83 13.79 13.33
C LEU A 156 20.30 12.73 14.33
N LYS A 157 19.85 12.81 15.58
CA LYS A 157 20.14 11.80 16.60
C LYS A 157 19.67 10.41 16.19
N TYR A 158 18.44 10.30 15.62
CA TYR A 158 17.91 9.03 15.13
C TYR A 158 18.77 8.50 13.98
N ALA A 159 19.12 9.33 13.01
CA ALA A 159 19.94 8.96 11.86
C ALA A 159 21.35 8.49 12.29
N HIS A 160 22.03 9.24 13.17
CA HIS A 160 23.31 8.81 13.72
C HIS A 160 23.20 7.48 14.48
N SER A 161 22.12 7.28 15.25
CA SER A 161 21.91 6.03 15.99
C SER A 161 21.70 4.82 15.06
N ILE A 162 21.12 4.99 13.87
CA ILE A 162 21.03 3.92 12.85
C ILE A 162 22.46 3.49 12.46
N VAL A 163 23.31 4.45 12.13
CA VAL A 163 24.70 4.20 11.70
C VAL A 163 25.52 3.58 12.85
N ASP A 164 25.43 4.15 14.05
CA ASP A 164 26.21 3.74 15.23
C ASP A 164 25.86 2.30 15.66
N ASN A 165 24.62 1.86 15.46
CA ASN A 165 24.21 0.48 15.72
C ASN A 165 24.50 -0.48 14.55
N GLY A 166 25.07 0.02 13.45
CA GLY A 166 25.51 -0.79 12.32
C GLY A 166 24.35 -1.31 11.44
N PHE A 167 23.22 -0.60 11.40
CA PHE A 167 22.16 -0.85 10.45
C PHE A 167 22.50 -0.20 9.10
N PRO A 168 22.12 -0.81 7.95
CA PRO A 168 22.33 -0.22 6.63
C PRO A 168 21.63 1.14 6.51
N THR A 169 22.28 2.11 5.90
CA THR A 169 21.63 3.38 5.52
C THR A 169 20.78 3.21 4.27
N GLY A 170 19.70 3.98 4.16
CA GLY A 170 18.76 3.85 3.05
C GLY A 170 17.91 5.11 2.87
N ILE A 171 16.60 4.98 2.98
CA ILE A 171 15.67 6.11 2.89
C ILE A 171 15.24 6.49 4.30
N LEU A 172 15.36 7.77 4.66
CA LEU A 172 14.83 8.33 5.89
C LEU A 172 13.62 9.22 5.57
N MET A 173 12.45 8.86 6.10
CA MET A 173 11.20 9.60 5.95
C MET A 173 10.95 10.43 7.21
N ILE A 174 10.93 11.75 7.07
CA ILE A 174 10.54 12.68 8.11
C ILE A 174 9.02 12.81 8.06
N ASP A 175 8.37 12.37 9.13
CA ASP A 175 6.92 12.19 9.19
C ASP A 175 6.17 13.48 9.54
N ASP A 176 4.87 13.39 9.82
CA ASP A 176 3.91 14.48 10.03
C ASP A 176 4.39 15.52 11.05
N ASN A 177 3.99 16.76 10.86
CA ASN A 177 4.21 17.90 11.77
C ASN A 177 5.60 18.56 11.71
N TRP A 178 6.30 18.46 10.59
CA TRP A 178 7.54 19.24 10.34
C TRP A 178 7.23 20.67 9.91
N GLN A 179 6.12 20.90 9.20
CA GLN A 179 5.68 22.20 8.69
C GLN A 179 4.95 23.05 9.77
N LYS A 180 4.78 24.32 9.51
CA LYS A 180 4.08 25.25 10.42
C LYS A 180 2.64 24.82 10.68
N TYR A 181 1.90 24.46 9.64
CA TYR A 181 0.55 23.91 9.66
C TYR A 181 0.21 23.30 8.30
N TYR A 182 -0.87 22.54 8.20
CA TYR A 182 -1.25 21.86 6.96
C TYR A 182 -1.59 22.85 5.85
N GLY A 183 -1.01 22.62 4.66
CA GLY A 183 -1.08 23.51 3.50
C GLY A 183 0.03 24.58 3.45
N ASN A 184 0.80 24.76 4.53
CA ASN A 184 2.02 25.55 4.54
C ASN A 184 3.23 24.61 4.42
N PHE A 185 4.13 24.89 3.48
CA PHE A 185 5.29 24.03 3.20
C PHE A 185 6.61 24.67 3.67
N GLU A 186 6.53 25.50 4.70
CA GLU A 186 7.69 26.08 5.38
C GLU A 186 7.98 25.30 6.66
N PHE A 187 9.28 25.04 6.91
CA PHE A 187 9.72 24.45 8.15
C PHE A 187 9.40 25.33 9.36
N ARG A 188 9.07 24.71 10.48
CA ARG A 188 8.91 25.42 11.76
C ARG A 188 10.28 25.89 12.25
N PRO A 189 10.55 27.19 12.32
CA PRO A 189 11.90 27.70 12.65
C PRO A 189 12.33 27.40 14.09
N ASP A 190 11.36 27.19 15.01
CA ASP A 190 11.58 26.78 16.38
C ASP A 190 12.06 25.33 16.51
N ARG A 191 11.80 24.49 15.52
CA ARG A 191 12.16 23.07 15.49
C ARG A 191 13.23 22.75 14.44
N PHE A 192 13.30 23.52 13.38
CA PHE A 192 14.23 23.35 12.26
C PHE A 192 15.01 24.64 12.02
N PRO A 193 16.04 24.93 12.83
CA PRO A 193 16.82 26.16 12.69
C PRO A 193 17.65 26.20 11.38
N ASP A 194 18.07 25.04 10.85
CA ASP A 194 18.80 24.90 9.60
C ASP A 194 18.36 23.63 8.85
N PRO A 195 17.20 23.64 8.20
CA PRO A 195 16.66 22.46 7.52
C PRO A 195 17.56 22.01 6.36
N LYS A 196 18.18 22.92 5.63
CA LYS A 196 19.11 22.58 4.55
C LYS A 196 20.36 21.87 5.09
N GLY A 197 20.97 22.40 6.13
CA GLY A 197 22.13 21.77 6.78
C GLY A 197 21.79 20.39 7.35
N MET A 198 20.61 20.21 7.93
CA MET A 198 20.11 18.90 8.36
C MET A 198 20.05 17.90 7.20
N ILE A 199 19.46 18.29 6.06
CA ILE A 199 19.34 17.40 4.90
C ILE A 199 20.71 17.08 4.31
N ASP A 200 21.62 18.06 4.23
CA ASP A 200 22.99 17.85 3.76
C ASP A 200 23.75 16.86 4.68
N GLU A 201 23.57 16.93 6.00
CA GLU A 201 24.13 15.99 6.96
C GLU A 201 23.56 14.58 6.81
N LEU A 202 22.24 14.45 6.63
CA LEU A 202 21.58 13.16 6.37
C LEU A 202 22.10 12.52 5.06
N HIS A 203 22.30 13.32 4.02
CA HIS A 203 22.91 12.85 2.77
C HIS A 203 24.37 12.41 2.99
N ALA A 204 25.14 13.14 3.79
CA ALA A 204 26.53 12.77 4.13
C ALA A 204 26.61 11.46 4.93
N LEU A 205 25.58 11.13 5.71
CA LEU A 205 25.43 9.83 6.39
C LEU A 205 25.00 8.70 5.44
N GLY A 206 24.63 9.00 4.19
CA GLY A 206 24.24 8.02 3.19
C GLY A 206 22.72 7.81 3.04
N PHE A 207 21.89 8.65 3.65
CA PHE A 207 20.45 8.57 3.48
C PHE A 207 19.94 9.34 2.26
N LYS A 208 18.86 8.85 1.67
CA LYS A 208 17.93 9.63 0.87
C LYS A 208 16.82 10.13 1.78
N VAL A 209 16.38 11.39 1.60
CA VAL A 209 15.49 12.07 2.55
C VAL A 209 14.14 12.34 1.90
N MET A 210 13.07 11.80 2.51
CA MET A 210 11.69 12.05 2.10
C MET A 210 10.93 12.77 3.21
N PHE A 211 9.95 13.59 2.82
CA PHE A 211 9.10 14.32 3.75
C PHE A 211 7.62 13.94 3.58
N TRP A 212 6.94 13.82 4.70
CA TRP A 212 5.50 13.61 4.75
C TRP A 212 4.74 14.81 4.19
N VAL A 213 3.75 14.54 3.35
CA VAL A 213 2.83 15.54 2.79
C VAL A 213 1.41 14.99 2.76
N CYS A 214 0.42 15.88 2.81
CA CYS A 214 -1.01 15.54 2.71
C CYS A 214 -1.76 16.54 1.83
N PRO A 215 -2.94 16.18 1.29
CA PRO A 215 -3.73 17.09 0.47
C PRO A 215 -4.55 18.10 1.28
N PHE A 216 -4.41 18.12 2.61
CA PHE A 216 -5.22 18.93 3.51
C PHE A 216 -4.62 20.31 3.81
N VAL A 217 -5.50 21.26 4.15
CA VAL A 217 -5.18 22.67 4.42
C VAL A 217 -5.91 23.11 5.67
N SER A 218 -5.16 23.68 6.63
CA SER A 218 -5.73 24.24 7.86
C SER A 218 -6.70 25.40 7.54
N PRO A 219 -7.96 25.35 7.99
CA PRO A 219 -9.02 26.28 7.52
C PRO A 219 -8.91 27.71 8.04
N ASP A 220 -8.08 27.95 9.04
CA ASP A 220 -7.80 29.27 9.62
C ASP A 220 -6.50 29.91 9.08
N SER A 221 -5.80 29.22 8.16
CA SER A 221 -4.52 29.65 7.59
C SER A 221 -4.67 30.76 6.53
N GLN A 222 -3.55 31.41 6.19
CA GLN A 222 -3.48 32.35 5.07
C GLN A 222 -3.57 31.61 3.74
N GLU A 223 -2.96 30.44 3.66
CA GLU A 223 -3.01 29.55 2.50
C GLU A 223 -4.44 29.15 2.17
N TYR A 224 -5.25 28.80 3.17
CA TYR A 224 -6.67 28.51 2.96
C TYR A 224 -7.40 29.67 2.28
N ARG A 225 -7.19 30.91 2.73
CA ARG A 225 -7.85 32.09 2.14
C ARG A 225 -7.44 32.29 0.70
N TRP A 226 -6.14 32.17 0.44
CA TRP A 226 -5.60 32.33 -0.90
C TRP A 226 -6.08 31.21 -1.85
N LEU A 227 -6.01 29.95 -1.42
CA LEU A 227 -6.47 28.79 -2.19
C LEU A 227 -7.98 28.83 -2.48
N ARG A 228 -8.78 29.27 -1.48
CA ARG A 228 -10.22 29.53 -1.65
C ARG A 228 -10.47 30.55 -2.76
N ASP A 229 -9.77 31.66 -2.71
CA ASP A 229 -9.96 32.78 -3.66
C ASP A 229 -9.49 32.39 -5.08
N LYS A 230 -8.55 31.44 -5.20
CA LYS A 230 -8.14 30.81 -6.45
C LYS A 230 -9.09 29.71 -6.93
N GLY A 231 -9.97 29.19 -6.07
CA GLY A 231 -10.83 28.06 -6.41
C GLY A 231 -10.09 26.72 -6.46
N TYR A 232 -9.01 26.57 -5.67
CA TYR A 232 -8.15 25.38 -5.66
C TYR A 232 -8.56 24.34 -4.60
N LEU A 233 -9.64 24.60 -3.88
CA LEU A 233 -10.13 23.71 -2.83
C LEU A 233 -11.42 22.99 -3.26
N VAL A 234 -11.55 21.74 -2.88
CA VAL A 234 -12.79 20.95 -3.02
C VAL A 234 -13.94 21.72 -2.37
N LYS A 235 -15.07 21.86 -3.06
CA LYS A 235 -16.25 22.60 -2.59
C LYS A 235 -17.28 21.71 -1.93
N THR A 236 -18.15 22.34 -1.14
CA THR A 236 -19.40 21.71 -0.67
C THR A 236 -20.28 21.30 -1.85
N ALA A 237 -21.19 20.35 -1.63
CA ALA A 237 -22.04 19.78 -2.69
C ALA A 237 -22.87 20.86 -3.45
N ASP A 238 -23.21 21.98 -2.81
CA ASP A 238 -23.88 23.14 -3.42
C ASP A 238 -22.91 24.10 -4.16
N GLY A 239 -21.61 23.84 -4.12
CA GLY A 239 -20.56 24.62 -4.76
C GLY A 239 -20.30 26.00 -4.14
N SER A 240 -20.97 26.35 -3.02
CA SER A 240 -20.97 27.71 -2.48
C SER A 240 -19.69 28.12 -1.76
N ARG A 241 -18.96 27.14 -1.19
CA ARG A 241 -17.75 27.36 -0.38
C ARG A 241 -16.85 26.14 -0.38
N PRO A 242 -15.57 26.26 0.07
CA PRO A 242 -14.74 25.08 0.31
C PRO A 242 -15.38 24.13 1.31
N ALA A 243 -15.33 22.84 1.04
CA ALA A 243 -15.72 21.78 1.97
C ALA A 243 -14.69 21.70 3.10
N ILE A 244 -15.17 21.48 4.32
CA ILE A 244 -14.35 21.16 5.47
C ILE A 244 -14.55 19.70 5.79
N LEU A 245 -13.50 18.95 5.70
CA LEU A 245 -13.49 17.48 5.80
C LEU A 245 -12.89 17.07 7.14
N ASP A 246 -13.41 15.97 7.70
CA ASP A 246 -12.92 15.39 8.94
C ASP A 246 -11.85 14.33 8.62
N TRP A 247 -10.74 14.35 9.36
CA TRP A 247 -9.67 13.36 9.29
C TRP A 247 -9.00 13.23 10.67
N TRP A 248 -7.98 12.38 10.84
CA TRP A 248 -7.41 12.10 12.17
C TRP A 248 -6.75 13.30 12.86
N ASN A 249 -6.36 14.34 12.12
CA ASN A 249 -5.85 15.60 12.69
C ASN A 249 -6.90 16.72 12.71
N GLY A 250 -8.19 16.36 12.76
CA GLY A 250 -9.32 17.29 12.92
C GLY A 250 -9.94 17.73 11.61
N LEU A 251 -10.35 18.99 11.51
CA LEU A 251 -11.10 19.55 10.40
C LEU A 251 -10.19 20.34 9.45
N SER A 252 -10.20 20.02 8.17
CA SER A 252 -9.39 20.71 7.16
C SER A 252 -10.13 20.89 5.84
N ALA A 253 -9.74 21.90 5.06
CA ALA A 253 -10.06 21.93 3.63
C ALA A 253 -9.12 20.98 2.89
N CYS A 254 -9.40 20.70 1.61
CA CYS A 254 -8.60 19.81 0.79
C CYS A 254 -8.35 20.42 -0.58
N TYR A 255 -7.15 20.24 -1.12
CA TYR A 255 -6.87 20.58 -2.52
C TYR A 255 -7.80 19.80 -3.45
N ASP A 256 -8.35 20.48 -4.43
CA ASP A 256 -9.13 19.86 -5.50
C ASP A 256 -8.19 19.50 -6.67
N LEU A 257 -7.69 18.28 -6.65
CA LEU A 257 -6.74 17.81 -7.65
C LEU A 257 -7.40 17.56 -9.03
N SER A 258 -8.74 17.60 -9.13
CA SER A 258 -9.43 17.62 -10.42
C SER A 258 -9.35 18.99 -11.12
N ASN A 259 -8.94 20.05 -10.40
CA ASN A 259 -8.60 21.33 -10.96
C ASN A 259 -7.13 21.30 -11.44
N PRO A 260 -6.86 21.39 -12.77
CA PRO A 260 -5.50 21.34 -13.30
C PRO A 260 -4.57 22.42 -12.73
N GLU A 261 -5.11 23.62 -12.42
CA GLU A 261 -4.30 24.70 -11.84
C GLU A 261 -3.92 24.38 -10.37
N ALA A 262 -4.81 23.77 -9.62
CA ALA A 262 -4.53 23.34 -8.24
C ALA A 262 -3.51 22.19 -8.23
N PHE A 263 -3.64 21.25 -9.15
CA PHE A 263 -2.70 20.13 -9.33
C PHE A 263 -1.28 20.66 -9.65
N GLU A 264 -1.15 21.54 -10.64
CA GLU A 264 0.13 22.15 -11.02
C GLU A 264 0.71 23.03 -9.92
N TYR A 265 -0.14 23.75 -9.18
CA TYR A 265 0.30 24.55 -8.04
C TYR A 265 0.91 23.65 -6.95
N TYR A 266 0.22 22.57 -6.57
CA TYR A 266 0.75 21.63 -5.57
C TYR A 266 2.06 21.01 -6.04
N ARG A 267 2.13 20.54 -7.29
CA ARG A 267 3.36 20.04 -7.90
C ARG A 267 4.51 21.03 -7.79
N SER A 268 4.26 22.28 -8.15
CA SER A 268 5.29 23.33 -8.12
C SER A 268 5.84 23.60 -6.72
N ILE A 269 5.02 23.46 -5.68
CA ILE A 269 5.47 23.56 -4.29
C ILE A 269 6.48 22.44 -3.97
N LEU A 270 6.15 21.20 -4.29
CA LEU A 270 7.00 20.04 -4.02
C LEU A 270 8.33 20.14 -4.79
N GLU A 271 8.29 20.51 -6.07
CA GLU A 271 9.49 20.77 -6.89
C GLU A 271 10.34 21.91 -6.29
N GLY A 272 9.68 22.95 -5.77
CA GLY A 272 10.33 24.05 -5.07
C GLY A 272 11.09 23.57 -3.82
N MET A 273 10.48 22.72 -3.00
CA MET A 273 11.12 22.11 -1.82
C MET A 273 12.33 21.25 -2.21
N GLN A 274 12.22 20.43 -3.24
CA GLN A 274 13.35 19.65 -3.75
C GLN A 274 14.51 20.54 -4.16
N LYS A 275 14.23 21.60 -4.88
CA LYS A 275 15.23 22.55 -5.38
C LYS A 275 15.88 23.36 -4.26
N GLU A 276 15.11 23.80 -3.26
CA GLU A 276 15.57 24.67 -2.19
C GLU A 276 16.36 23.90 -1.12
N TYR A 277 15.82 22.75 -0.68
CA TYR A 277 16.38 22.01 0.46
C TYR A 277 17.17 20.75 0.06
N GLY A 278 17.00 20.26 -1.17
CA GLY A 278 17.64 19.02 -1.62
C GLY A 278 16.88 17.75 -1.23
N ILE A 279 15.58 17.87 -0.91
CA ILE A 279 14.70 16.73 -0.59
C ILE A 279 14.63 15.76 -1.78
N ASP A 280 14.78 14.45 -1.53
CA ASP A 280 14.74 13.45 -2.59
C ASP A 280 13.33 13.08 -3.02
N GLY A 281 12.36 13.10 -2.11
CA GLY A 281 10.97 12.77 -2.42
C GLY A 281 9.99 12.93 -1.26
N PHE A 282 8.82 12.30 -1.38
CA PHE A 282 7.71 12.57 -0.47
C PHE A 282 6.94 11.31 -0.09
N LYS A 283 6.53 11.24 1.18
CA LYS A 283 5.50 10.32 1.66
C LYS A 283 4.15 11.00 1.51
N PHE A 284 3.37 10.55 0.54
CA PHE A 284 2.02 11.03 0.24
C PHE A 284 1.02 10.32 1.15
N ASP A 285 0.68 10.95 2.25
CA ASP A 285 -0.20 10.39 3.27
C ASP A 285 -1.61 11.01 3.20
N ALA A 286 -2.56 10.46 3.93
CA ALA A 286 -3.96 10.83 3.84
C ALA A 286 -4.53 10.64 2.42
N GLY A 287 -5.59 11.36 2.07
CA GLY A 287 -6.22 11.23 0.76
C GLY A 287 -7.10 9.98 0.61
N ASP A 288 -7.47 9.35 1.71
CA ASP A 288 -8.35 8.17 1.74
C ASP A 288 -9.75 8.50 1.22
N PRO A 289 -10.39 7.64 0.41
CA PRO A 289 -11.70 7.91 -0.21
C PRO A 289 -12.81 8.26 0.77
N GLU A 290 -12.84 7.64 1.95
CA GLU A 290 -13.86 7.93 2.96
C GLU A 290 -13.83 9.38 3.47
N ARG A 291 -12.73 10.12 3.26
CA ARG A 291 -12.63 11.54 3.63
C ARG A 291 -13.36 12.45 2.66
N TYR A 292 -13.56 12.02 1.44
CA TYR A 292 -14.19 12.81 0.37
C TYR A 292 -15.67 12.54 0.18
N GLN A 293 -16.38 11.93 1.02
CA GLN A 293 -17.82 11.56 0.94
C GLN A 293 -18.59 12.25 -0.21
N ALA A 294 -18.76 11.58 -1.33
CA ALA A 294 -19.22 12.15 -2.61
C ALA A 294 -20.52 13.00 -2.52
N LYS A 295 -21.40 12.70 -1.54
CA LYS A 295 -22.61 13.47 -1.26
C LYS A 295 -22.34 14.85 -0.65
N ASP A 296 -21.18 15.05 -0.06
CA ASP A 296 -20.84 16.24 0.71
C ASP A 296 -19.90 17.20 -0.03
N ILE A 297 -19.39 16.78 -1.21
CA ILE A 297 -18.44 17.55 -2.01
C ILE A 297 -18.89 17.71 -3.47
N MET A 298 -18.36 18.77 -4.09
CA MET A 298 -18.41 19.01 -5.53
C MET A 298 -16.99 19.33 -6.03
N PRO A 299 -16.33 18.41 -6.75
CA PRO A 299 -15.04 18.66 -7.40
C PRO A 299 -15.16 19.69 -8.50
N TYR A 300 -14.03 20.25 -8.92
CA TYR A 300 -13.94 21.25 -10.00
C TYR A 300 -14.53 20.75 -11.32
N ASP A 301 -14.25 19.51 -11.70
CA ASP A 301 -14.76 18.91 -12.93
C ASP A 301 -16.23 18.48 -12.84
N GLY A 302 -16.85 18.55 -11.68
CA GLY A 302 -18.24 18.17 -11.42
C GLY A 302 -18.54 16.68 -11.64
N LYS A 303 -17.53 15.82 -11.79
CA LYS A 303 -17.66 14.42 -12.18
C LYS A 303 -16.92 13.46 -11.29
N SER A 304 -15.83 13.91 -10.64
CA SER A 304 -14.99 13.05 -9.83
C SER A 304 -15.74 12.50 -8.64
N PHE A 305 -15.57 11.21 -8.41
CA PHE A 305 -15.93 10.58 -7.16
C PHE A 305 -14.82 10.79 -6.10
N ASP A 306 -15.13 10.48 -4.86
CA ASP A 306 -14.19 10.39 -3.76
C ASP A 306 -12.95 9.54 -4.09
N THR A 307 -13.14 8.35 -4.66
CA THR A 307 -12.05 7.47 -5.10
C THR A 307 -11.16 8.11 -6.17
N GLU A 308 -11.70 8.96 -7.04
CA GLU A 308 -10.92 9.65 -8.08
C GLU A 308 -10.03 10.75 -7.51
N GLN A 309 -10.40 11.40 -6.41
CA GLN A 309 -9.48 12.30 -5.69
C GLN A 309 -8.26 11.54 -5.14
N THR A 310 -8.48 10.33 -4.62
CA THR A 310 -7.40 9.44 -4.17
C THR A 310 -6.51 9.00 -5.35
N GLU A 311 -7.09 8.70 -6.51
CA GLU A 311 -6.32 8.38 -7.72
C GLU A 311 -5.48 9.59 -8.19
N LEU A 312 -6.05 10.80 -8.19
CA LEU A 312 -5.34 12.02 -8.58
C LEU A 312 -4.19 12.34 -7.61
N TRP A 313 -4.35 12.03 -6.30
CA TRP A 313 -3.28 12.13 -5.32
C TRP A 313 -2.11 11.19 -5.66
N ALA A 314 -2.40 9.96 -6.05
CA ALA A 314 -1.39 9.01 -6.52
C ALA A 314 -0.72 9.45 -7.84
N ARG A 315 -1.51 9.99 -8.79
CA ARG A 315 -0.97 10.53 -10.06
C ARG A 315 -0.03 11.71 -9.84
N LEU A 316 -0.31 12.56 -8.86
CA LEU A 316 0.59 13.66 -8.48
C LEU A 316 1.93 13.11 -7.96
N GLY A 317 1.88 12.13 -7.06
CA GLY A 317 3.09 11.56 -6.49
C GLY A 317 3.91 10.72 -7.48
N LEU A 318 3.28 10.17 -8.53
CA LEU A 318 3.98 9.47 -9.60
C LEU A 318 5.00 10.37 -10.34
N LEU A 319 4.84 11.69 -10.26
CA LEU A 319 5.80 12.65 -10.82
C LEU A 319 7.12 12.73 -10.04
N PHE A 320 7.16 12.14 -8.83
CA PHE A 320 8.31 12.12 -7.95
C PHE A 320 8.82 10.68 -7.81
N PRO A 321 10.01 10.34 -8.30
CA PRO A 321 10.52 8.96 -8.26
C PRO A 321 10.59 8.38 -6.83
N TYR A 322 11.01 9.17 -5.84
CA TYR A 322 10.94 8.81 -4.44
C TYR A 322 9.56 9.19 -3.89
N ASN A 323 8.63 8.23 -3.90
CA ASN A 323 7.27 8.39 -3.39
C ASN A 323 6.90 7.23 -2.48
N GLU A 324 6.01 7.46 -1.51
CA GLU A 324 5.38 6.41 -0.71
C GLU A 324 3.93 6.80 -0.41
N PHE A 325 3.01 5.84 -0.50
CA PHE A 325 1.57 6.04 -0.28
C PHE A 325 1.02 5.09 0.78
N ARG A 326 0.10 5.60 1.60
CA ARG A 326 -0.70 4.75 2.51
C ARG A 326 -2.02 4.30 1.90
N ALA A 327 -2.62 5.11 1.05
CA ALA A 327 -3.87 4.83 0.36
C ALA A 327 -3.73 5.08 -1.14
N CYS A 328 -4.36 4.24 -1.95
CA CYS A 328 -4.38 4.38 -3.39
C CYS A 328 -5.68 3.81 -3.95
N TRP A 329 -6.21 4.44 -4.97
CA TRP A 329 -7.32 3.92 -5.75
C TRP A 329 -6.82 3.52 -7.14
N LYS A 330 -7.01 2.24 -7.52
CA LYS A 330 -6.44 1.68 -8.76
C LYS A 330 -4.92 1.82 -8.82
N MET A 331 -4.36 2.28 -9.94
CA MET A 331 -2.93 2.53 -10.16
C MET A 331 -2.02 1.30 -10.03
N GLY A 332 -2.60 0.09 -10.11
CA GLY A 332 -1.82 -1.14 -10.22
C GLY A 332 -0.94 -1.12 -11.47
N GLY A 333 0.30 -1.65 -11.38
CA GLY A 333 1.29 -1.65 -12.46
C GLY A 333 2.12 -0.39 -12.60
N GLU A 334 1.78 0.70 -11.89
CA GLU A 334 2.56 1.94 -11.88
C GLU A 334 3.74 1.90 -10.91
N ALA A 335 4.72 2.79 -11.11
CA ALA A 335 5.92 2.89 -10.26
C ALA A 335 5.64 3.65 -8.95
N LEU A 336 4.66 3.19 -8.19
CA LEU A 336 4.25 3.73 -6.91
C LEU A 336 4.69 2.81 -5.77
N VAL A 337 5.38 3.36 -4.78
CA VAL A 337 5.70 2.66 -3.54
C VAL A 337 4.49 2.72 -2.62
N GLN A 338 4.02 1.57 -2.19
CA GLN A 338 2.89 1.45 -1.27
C GLN A 338 3.39 0.98 0.09
N ARG A 339 2.95 1.61 1.18
CA ARG A 339 3.06 1.09 2.53
C ARG A 339 1.66 0.74 3.03
N LEU A 340 1.45 -0.50 3.43
CA LEU A 340 0.15 -0.94 3.93
C LEU A 340 -0.17 -0.25 5.25
N GLY A 341 -1.46 -0.13 5.55
CA GLY A 341 -1.97 0.58 6.72
C GLY A 341 -1.39 0.08 8.04
N ASP A 342 -1.31 1.00 9.00
CA ASP A 342 -0.75 0.81 10.32
C ASP A 342 -1.42 -0.37 11.04
N LYS A 343 -0.62 -1.35 11.44
CA LYS A 343 -1.06 -2.49 12.22
C LYS A 343 -0.79 -2.24 13.70
N SER A 344 -1.61 -2.83 14.55
CA SER A 344 -1.36 -2.81 15.98
C SER A 344 -0.14 -3.63 16.35
N TYR A 345 0.55 -3.24 17.41
CA TYR A 345 1.58 -4.03 18.07
C TYR A 345 0.91 -5.26 18.73
N SER A 346 0.71 -6.30 17.95
CA SER A 346 0.03 -7.52 18.38
C SER A 346 0.37 -8.69 17.44
N TRP A 347 0.23 -9.92 17.93
CA TRP A 347 0.37 -11.11 17.09
C TRP A 347 -0.64 -11.16 15.93
N ARG A 348 -1.83 -10.57 16.12
CA ARG A 348 -2.79 -10.39 15.02
C ARG A 348 -2.25 -9.45 13.94
N GLY A 349 -1.55 -8.38 14.34
CA GLY A 349 -0.88 -7.47 13.40
C GLY A 349 0.21 -8.20 12.61
N VAL A 350 1.08 -8.97 13.29
CA VAL A 350 2.12 -9.78 12.64
C VAL A 350 1.52 -10.81 11.69
N ALA A 351 0.45 -11.52 12.11
CA ALA A 351 -0.22 -12.52 11.28
C ALA A 351 -0.92 -11.94 10.05
N SER A 352 -1.18 -10.64 10.01
CA SER A 352 -1.79 -9.98 8.85
C SER A 352 -0.78 -9.56 7.76
N LEU A 353 0.53 -9.54 8.07
CA LEU A 353 1.56 -9.04 7.13
C LEU A 353 1.58 -9.84 5.81
N VAL A 354 1.71 -11.16 5.88
CA VAL A 354 1.80 -12.03 4.70
C VAL A 354 0.52 -11.99 3.86
N PRO A 355 -0.69 -12.22 4.41
CA PRO A 355 -1.90 -12.20 3.60
C PRO A 355 -2.21 -10.83 3.00
N SER A 356 -1.90 -9.72 3.68
CA SER A 356 -2.08 -8.38 3.11
C SER A 356 -1.11 -8.11 1.95
N MET A 357 0.14 -8.61 2.02
CA MET A 357 1.10 -8.52 0.91
C MET A 357 0.72 -9.37 -0.30
N ILE A 358 0.14 -10.56 -0.08
CA ILE A 358 -0.44 -11.37 -1.15
C ILE A 358 -1.59 -10.62 -1.82
N ALA A 359 -2.48 -10.02 -1.04
CA ALA A 359 -3.58 -9.22 -1.57
C ALA A 359 -3.07 -8.01 -2.36
N ALA A 360 -2.06 -7.29 -1.87
CA ALA A 360 -1.45 -6.16 -2.59
C ALA A 360 -0.90 -6.57 -3.95
N GLY A 361 -0.18 -7.70 -4.01
CA GLY A 361 0.31 -8.26 -5.27
C GLY A 361 -0.81 -8.57 -6.26
N LEU A 362 -1.91 -9.19 -5.80
CA LEU A 362 -3.10 -9.52 -6.61
C LEU A 362 -3.97 -8.30 -6.97
N LEU A 363 -3.67 -7.12 -6.45
CA LEU A 363 -4.26 -5.85 -6.85
C LEU A 363 -3.34 -5.00 -7.74
N GLY A 364 -2.20 -5.56 -8.17
CA GLY A 364 -1.23 -4.91 -9.04
C GLY A 364 -0.22 -4.02 -8.32
N HIS A 365 -0.21 -4.01 -6.97
CA HIS A 365 0.72 -3.23 -6.17
C HIS A 365 1.95 -4.07 -5.79
N ALA A 366 2.85 -4.28 -6.75
CA ALA A 366 4.04 -5.09 -6.55
C ALA A 366 5.10 -4.42 -5.64
N TYR A 367 5.17 -3.09 -5.64
CA TYR A 367 6.17 -2.30 -4.93
C TYR A 367 5.65 -1.87 -3.56
N THR A 368 5.51 -2.85 -2.67
CA THR A 368 4.80 -2.67 -1.40
C THR A 368 5.67 -3.02 -0.20
N CYS A 369 5.61 -2.17 0.83
CA CYS A 369 6.10 -2.42 2.17
C CYS A 369 4.95 -2.92 3.06
N PRO A 370 5.11 -4.02 3.82
CA PRO A 370 3.99 -4.60 4.58
C PRO A 370 3.48 -3.73 5.72
N ASP A 371 4.33 -2.91 6.31
CA ASP A 371 4.09 -1.90 7.35
C ASP A 371 5.45 -1.41 7.89
N MET A 372 5.45 -0.68 9.01
CA MET A 372 6.60 -0.49 9.88
C MET A 372 6.79 -1.71 10.79
N ILE A 373 8.03 -2.08 11.08
CA ILE A 373 8.36 -3.24 11.94
C ILE A 373 7.78 -3.03 13.34
N GLY A 374 6.98 -3.98 13.79
CA GLY A 374 6.24 -3.93 15.05
C GLY A 374 4.86 -3.26 14.94
N GLY A 375 4.54 -2.67 13.78
CA GLY A 375 3.30 -1.95 13.52
C GLY A 375 3.44 -0.44 13.54
N GLY A 376 2.49 0.28 12.95
CA GLY A 376 2.46 1.75 12.85
C GLY A 376 1.72 2.45 13.99
N GLU A 377 1.07 1.71 14.89
CA GLU A 377 0.37 2.25 16.05
C GLU A 377 1.37 2.70 17.13
N TYR A 378 1.57 4.01 17.29
CA TYR A 378 2.61 4.57 18.15
C TYR A 378 2.35 4.39 19.66
N GLY A 379 1.10 4.23 20.08
CA GLY A 379 0.71 4.20 21.50
C GLY A 379 1.45 3.11 22.29
N SER A 380 1.67 1.96 21.69
CA SER A 380 2.37 0.82 22.29
C SER A 380 3.87 1.06 22.52
N PHE A 381 4.46 2.10 21.92
CA PHE A 381 5.89 2.38 21.97
C PHE A 381 6.29 3.60 22.81
N LEU A 382 5.31 4.32 23.41
CA LEU A 382 5.56 5.56 24.14
C LEU A 382 6.36 5.34 25.43
N ASN A 383 6.03 4.33 26.21
CA ASN A 383 6.62 4.06 27.52
C ASN A 383 7.00 2.58 27.64
N VAL A 384 7.96 2.15 26.82
CA VAL A 384 8.36 0.75 26.80
C VAL A 384 9.17 0.40 28.05
N ASN A 385 8.67 -0.54 28.83
CA ASN A 385 9.44 -1.30 29.81
C ASN A 385 9.98 -2.56 29.13
N GLN A 386 11.28 -2.64 28.88
CA GLN A 386 11.89 -3.76 28.14
C GLN A 386 11.63 -5.14 28.80
N ASP A 387 11.44 -5.20 30.11
CA ASP A 387 11.20 -6.46 30.83
C ASP A 387 9.76 -7.02 30.61
N GLU A 388 8.83 -6.14 30.28
CA GLU A 388 7.41 -6.49 30.05
C GLU A 388 7.02 -6.47 28.57
N PHE A 389 7.92 -5.95 27.72
CA PHE A 389 7.67 -5.78 26.29
C PHE A 389 7.91 -7.08 25.53
N ASP A 390 6.95 -7.51 24.71
CA ASP A 390 7.11 -8.70 23.88
C ASP A 390 8.09 -8.47 22.72
N GLN A 391 9.38 -8.53 23.04
CA GLN A 391 10.45 -8.37 22.05
C GLN A 391 10.41 -9.44 20.95
N THR A 392 9.86 -10.63 21.24
CA THR A 392 9.70 -11.70 20.24
C THR A 392 8.85 -11.25 19.07
N LEU A 393 7.78 -10.48 19.32
CA LEU A 393 6.92 -9.91 18.29
C LEU A 393 7.72 -9.01 17.33
N ILE A 394 8.58 -8.12 17.87
CA ILE A 394 9.41 -7.24 17.04
C ILE A 394 10.38 -8.04 16.18
N VAL A 395 11.04 -9.05 16.76
CA VAL A 395 11.97 -9.92 16.03
C VAL A 395 11.25 -10.68 14.91
N ARG A 396 10.07 -11.27 15.19
CA ARG A 396 9.27 -11.99 14.16
C ARG A 396 8.78 -11.04 13.06
N SER A 397 8.32 -9.84 13.43
CA SER A 397 7.98 -8.80 12.46
C SER A 397 9.18 -8.44 11.57
N CYS A 398 10.35 -8.20 12.16
CA CYS A 398 11.59 -7.89 11.45
C CYS A 398 11.99 -9.03 10.47
N GLN A 399 11.86 -10.29 10.90
CA GLN A 399 12.10 -11.46 10.07
C GLN A 399 11.19 -11.49 8.83
N ILE A 400 9.89 -11.23 9.01
CA ILE A 400 8.94 -11.19 7.88
C ILE A 400 9.35 -10.10 6.89
N HIS A 401 9.62 -8.88 7.37
CA HIS A 401 10.00 -7.75 6.53
C HIS A 401 11.29 -8.00 5.74
N SER A 402 12.24 -8.75 6.29
CA SER A 402 13.53 -9.00 5.63
C SER A 402 13.44 -9.74 4.28
N MET A 403 12.35 -10.47 4.05
CA MET A 403 12.10 -11.23 2.82
C MET A 403 10.87 -10.69 2.05
N MET A 404 10.52 -9.43 2.26
CA MET A 404 9.51 -8.69 1.51
C MET A 404 10.16 -7.73 0.51
N PRO A 405 9.42 -7.18 -0.46
CA PRO A 405 9.97 -6.21 -1.41
C PRO A 405 10.63 -5.02 -0.76
N MET A 406 10.11 -4.59 0.39
CA MET A 406 10.60 -3.45 1.16
C MET A 406 10.54 -3.76 2.65
N MET A 407 11.43 -3.13 3.42
CA MET A 407 11.56 -3.27 4.86
C MET A 407 11.64 -1.88 5.49
N GLN A 408 10.76 -1.58 6.48
CA GLN A 408 10.72 -0.25 7.08
C GLN A 408 10.74 -0.33 8.61
N PHE A 409 11.69 0.40 9.22
CA PHE A 409 11.73 0.67 10.65
C PHE A 409 11.09 2.03 10.94
N SER A 410 10.44 2.14 12.10
CA SER A 410 10.03 3.43 12.66
C SER A 410 10.42 3.50 14.13
N VAL A 411 9.99 2.53 14.96
CA VAL A 411 10.51 2.42 16.31
C VAL A 411 12.03 2.11 16.28
N ALA A 412 12.80 2.79 17.12
CA ALA A 412 14.22 2.57 17.25
C ALA A 412 14.51 1.22 17.96
N PRO A 413 15.02 0.19 17.27
CA PRO A 413 15.24 -1.13 17.88
C PRO A 413 16.15 -1.09 19.11
N TRP A 414 17.19 -0.26 19.10
CA TRP A 414 18.12 -0.10 20.21
C TRP A 414 17.50 0.52 21.48
N ARG A 415 16.32 1.15 21.37
CA ARG A 415 15.57 1.68 22.51
C ARG A 415 14.71 0.63 23.19
N ILE A 416 14.21 -0.33 22.45
CA ILE A 416 13.17 -1.25 22.92
C ILE A 416 13.62 -2.70 23.09
N LEU A 417 14.76 -3.09 22.51
CA LEU A 417 15.24 -4.47 22.49
C LEU A 417 16.43 -4.69 23.43
N SER A 418 16.55 -5.90 23.94
CA SER A 418 17.79 -6.37 24.57
C SER A 418 18.92 -6.43 23.53
N PRO A 419 20.21 -6.44 23.97
CA PRO A 419 21.34 -6.55 23.04
C PRO A 419 21.25 -7.78 22.11
N GLU A 420 20.78 -8.92 22.63
CA GLU A 420 20.62 -10.15 21.83
C GLU A 420 19.56 -9.99 20.75
N ASN A 421 18.41 -9.45 21.08
CA ASN A 421 17.30 -9.25 20.14
C ASN A 421 17.60 -8.14 19.13
N LEU A 422 18.33 -7.11 19.55
CA LEU A 422 18.84 -6.07 18.65
C LEU A 422 19.78 -6.65 17.59
N GLU A 423 20.72 -7.53 17.99
CA GLU A 423 21.63 -8.18 17.04
C GLU A 423 20.89 -9.10 16.07
N ILE A 424 19.82 -9.78 16.52
CA ILE A 424 18.96 -10.55 15.61
C ILE A 424 18.29 -9.62 14.59
N CYS A 425 17.68 -8.52 15.01
CA CYS A 425 17.06 -7.57 14.10
C CYS A 425 18.06 -6.97 13.09
N LYS A 426 19.26 -6.63 13.56
CA LYS A 426 20.34 -6.17 12.67
C LYS A 426 20.71 -7.24 11.63
N THR A 427 20.84 -8.51 12.06
CA THR A 427 21.10 -9.63 11.13
C THR A 427 20.05 -9.71 10.02
N TYR A 428 18.76 -9.47 10.33
CA TYR A 428 17.69 -9.49 9.35
C TYR A 428 17.62 -8.21 8.49
N ALA A 429 18.05 -7.07 9.01
CA ALA A 429 18.26 -5.88 8.19
C ALA A 429 19.38 -6.09 7.15
N LEU A 430 20.48 -6.71 7.56
CA LEU A 430 21.58 -7.10 6.66
C LEU A 430 21.16 -8.22 5.68
N LEU A 431 20.26 -9.14 6.09
CA LEU A 431 19.70 -10.13 5.18
C LEU A 431 18.89 -9.45 4.07
N HIS A 432 18.08 -8.44 4.41
CA HIS A 432 17.32 -7.69 3.40
C HIS A 432 18.26 -7.03 2.38
N GLU A 433 19.34 -6.40 2.84
CA GLU A 433 20.38 -5.83 1.97
C GLU A 433 21.03 -6.91 1.08
N GLN A 434 21.37 -8.09 1.63
CA GLN A 434 21.91 -9.20 0.85
C GLN A 434 20.91 -9.73 -0.21
N MET A 435 19.63 -9.67 0.08
CA MET A 435 18.55 -10.05 -0.86
C MET A 435 18.23 -8.96 -1.87
N GLY A 436 18.74 -7.75 -1.68
CA GLY A 436 18.38 -6.56 -2.44
C GLY A 436 18.52 -6.72 -3.95
N GLU A 437 19.62 -7.34 -4.43
CA GLU A 437 19.80 -7.58 -5.87
C GLU A 437 18.70 -8.49 -6.45
N TYR A 438 18.37 -9.58 -5.74
CA TYR A 438 17.29 -10.48 -6.18
C TYR A 438 15.91 -9.81 -6.12
N ILE A 439 15.63 -9.07 -5.06
CA ILE A 439 14.36 -8.33 -4.92
C ILE A 439 14.22 -7.31 -6.06
N LEU A 440 15.29 -6.59 -6.38
CA LEU A 440 15.32 -5.62 -7.47
C LEU A 440 15.17 -6.29 -8.85
N GLU A 441 15.74 -7.48 -9.04
CA GLU A 441 15.49 -8.29 -10.24
C GLU A 441 13.99 -8.62 -10.38
N GLN A 442 13.33 -9.02 -9.29
CA GLN A 442 11.90 -9.26 -9.28
C GLN A 442 11.07 -7.99 -9.51
N ALA A 443 11.50 -6.84 -8.98
CA ALA A 443 10.86 -5.55 -9.24
C ALA A 443 10.93 -5.16 -10.72
N ARG A 444 12.08 -5.33 -11.35
CA ARG A 444 12.28 -5.10 -12.80
C ARG A 444 11.45 -6.08 -13.65
N TYR A 445 11.37 -7.32 -13.23
CA TYR A 445 10.51 -8.31 -13.88
C TYR A 445 9.03 -7.96 -13.77
N SER A 446 8.58 -7.53 -12.58
CA SER A 446 7.22 -7.04 -12.36
C SER A 446 6.88 -5.83 -13.24
N ALA A 447 7.80 -4.87 -13.36
CA ALA A 447 7.63 -3.67 -14.21
C ALA A 447 7.40 -4.00 -15.69
N GLN A 448 7.90 -5.15 -16.16
CA GLN A 448 7.76 -5.59 -17.55
C GLN A 448 6.54 -6.48 -17.77
N THR A 449 6.14 -7.25 -16.75
CA THR A 449 5.18 -8.34 -16.92
C THR A 449 3.88 -8.15 -16.15
N GLY A 450 3.87 -7.31 -15.10
CA GLY A 450 2.78 -7.21 -14.12
C GLY A 450 2.77 -8.32 -13.05
N GLU A 451 3.68 -9.30 -13.11
CA GLU A 451 3.77 -10.39 -12.12
C GLU A 451 4.03 -9.83 -10.71
N PRO A 452 3.35 -10.31 -9.65
CA PRO A 452 3.63 -9.89 -8.28
C PRO A 452 5.04 -10.32 -7.83
N ILE A 453 5.65 -9.56 -6.92
CA ILE A 453 6.92 -9.95 -6.27
C ILE A 453 6.63 -10.96 -5.14
N VAL A 454 5.63 -10.67 -4.30
CA VAL A 454 5.11 -11.61 -3.28
C VAL A 454 3.94 -12.38 -3.90
N ARG A 455 4.08 -13.70 -4.01
CA ARG A 455 3.12 -14.54 -4.73
C ARG A 455 2.47 -15.54 -3.79
N ALA A 456 1.14 -15.66 -3.88
CA ALA A 456 0.40 -16.70 -3.17
C ALA A 456 0.89 -18.09 -3.57
N MET A 457 0.82 -19.03 -2.65
CA MET A 457 1.22 -20.42 -2.94
C MET A 457 0.34 -21.04 -4.04
N ASP A 458 -0.97 -20.79 -4.03
CA ASP A 458 -1.90 -21.28 -5.07
C ASP A 458 -1.66 -20.61 -6.44
N TYR A 459 -1.18 -19.37 -6.46
CA TYR A 459 -0.75 -18.67 -7.67
C TYR A 459 0.40 -19.40 -8.38
N MET A 460 1.35 -19.94 -7.62
CA MET A 460 2.55 -20.59 -8.13
C MET A 460 2.39 -22.11 -8.30
N PHE A 461 1.52 -22.76 -7.50
CA PHE A 461 1.35 -24.21 -7.43
C PHE A 461 -0.13 -24.59 -7.41
N PRO A 462 -0.89 -24.24 -8.46
CA PRO A 462 -2.32 -24.50 -8.52
C PRO A 462 -2.63 -26.02 -8.45
N GLY A 463 -3.68 -26.37 -7.70
CA GLY A 463 -4.10 -27.75 -7.55
C GLY A 463 -3.19 -28.63 -6.66
N GLU A 464 -2.28 -28.02 -5.90
CA GLU A 464 -1.45 -28.72 -4.91
C GLU A 464 -1.99 -28.55 -3.47
N GLY A 465 -3.20 -28.00 -3.31
CA GLY A 465 -3.89 -27.82 -2.02
C GLY A 465 -3.34 -26.64 -1.24
N PHE A 466 -3.04 -25.53 -1.92
CA PHE A 466 -2.58 -24.28 -1.32
C PHE A 466 -3.64 -23.15 -1.35
N GLU A 467 -4.88 -23.51 -1.67
CA GLU A 467 -5.96 -22.56 -1.89
C GLU A 467 -6.30 -21.71 -0.64
N ASP A 468 -6.05 -22.27 0.56
CA ASP A 468 -6.24 -21.59 1.85
C ASP A 468 -4.90 -21.17 2.51
N CYS A 469 -3.78 -21.26 1.78
CA CYS A 469 -2.46 -20.97 2.32
C CYS A 469 -2.21 -19.45 2.35
N ASN A 470 -2.23 -18.85 3.53
CA ASN A 470 -2.02 -17.42 3.76
C ASN A 470 -0.87 -17.12 4.73
N ASP A 471 -0.08 -18.13 5.09
CA ASP A 471 0.96 -18.07 6.11
C ASP A 471 2.38 -18.39 5.58
N GLN A 472 2.49 -18.68 4.30
CA GLN A 472 3.73 -18.82 3.54
C GLN A 472 3.53 -18.32 2.11
N TYR A 473 4.60 -17.91 1.44
CA TYR A 473 4.53 -17.30 0.12
C TYR A 473 5.79 -17.59 -0.70
N MET A 474 5.72 -17.31 -2.00
CA MET A 474 6.91 -17.24 -2.84
C MET A 474 7.37 -15.79 -2.98
N LEU A 475 8.65 -15.54 -2.71
CA LEU A 475 9.33 -14.32 -3.12
C LEU A 475 9.91 -14.56 -4.51
N GLY A 476 9.28 -13.94 -5.52
CA GLY A 476 9.52 -14.27 -6.92
C GLY A 476 9.22 -15.74 -7.22
N ASP A 477 10.06 -16.36 -8.03
CA ASP A 477 9.98 -17.77 -8.42
C ASP A 477 10.93 -18.69 -7.65
N LYS A 478 11.85 -18.13 -6.86
CA LYS A 478 12.98 -18.85 -6.29
C LYS A 478 12.81 -19.23 -4.82
N TYR A 479 12.34 -18.30 -3.97
CA TYR A 479 12.34 -18.51 -2.53
C TYR A 479 10.93 -18.73 -1.98
N LEU A 480 10.69 -19.90 -1.39
CA LEU A 480 9.53 -20.10 -0.51
C LEU A 480 9.89 -19.63 0.89
N VAL A 481 9.11 -18.69 1.42
CA VAL A 481 9.30 -18.09 2.74
C VAL A 481 8.15 -18.51 3.63
N ALA A 482 8.46 -19.07 4.81
CA ALA A 482 7.50 -19.60 5.75
C ALA A 482 7.74 -19.03 7.15
N PRO A 483 7.43 -17.74 7.40
CA PRO A 483 7.72 -17.08 8.67
C PRO A 483 6.85 -17.62 9.81
N VAL A 484 7.34 -17.53 11.05
CA VAL A 484 6.51 -17.72 12.26
C VAL A 484 5.77 -16.40 12.50
N MET A 485 4.45 -16.48 12.64
CA MET A 485 3.55 -15.33 12.81
C MET A 485 2.82 -15.33 14.15
N ASP A 486 3.36 -16.07 15.12
CA ASP A 486 2.91 -16.18 16.50
C ASP A 486 4.10 -16.25 17.47
N ALA A 487 3.86 -16.47 18.74
CA ALA A 487 4.91 -16.61 19.77
C ALA A 487 5.61 -17.98 19.75
N GLY A 488 5.31 -18.84 18.79
CA GLY A 488 5.83 -20.21 18.71
C GLY A 488 7.29 -20.30 18.31
N LEU A 489 7.88 -21.46 18.62
CA LEU A 489 9.25 -21.82 18.24
C LEU A 489 9.29 -22.98 17.23
N SER A 490 8.17 -23.30 16.62
CA SER A 490 8.07 -24.30 15.56
C SER A 490 6.98 -23.91 14.57
N ARG A 491 7.08 -24.45 13.37
CA ARG A 491 6.14 -24.17 12.30
C ARG A 491 5.90 -25.39 11.41
N SER A 492 4.64 -25.56 11.01
CA SER A 492 4.24 -26.51 9.97
C SER A 492 4.42 -25.85 8.61
N VAL A 493 5.27 -26.41 7.75
CA VAL A 493 5.56 -25.92 6.38
C VAL A 493 5.15 -26.97 5.36
N LYS A 494 4.24 -26.63 4.45
CA LYS A 494 3.87 -27.46 3.31
C LYS A 494 4.74 -27.08 2.11
N LEU A 495 5.58 -28.02 1.64
CA LEU A 495 6.43 -27.82 0.47
C LEU A 495 5.73 -28.33 -0.80
N PRO A 496 5.67 -27.54 -1.88
CA PRO A 496 5.16 -27.97 -3.19
C PRO A 496 5.96 -29.14 -3.75
N LYS A 497 5.40 -29.88 -4.70
CA LYS A 497 6.09 -30.99 -5.37
C LYS A 497 7.46 -30.56 -5.91
N GLY A 498 8.43 -31.46 -5.79
CA GLY A 498 9.81 -31.22 -6.22
C GLY A 498 10.82 -31.54 -5.13
N LYS A 499 12.01 -30.98 -5.25
CA LYS A 499 13.09 -31.07 -4.27
C LYS A 499 13.42 -29.67 -3.77
N TRP A 500 13.58 -29.53 -2.46
CA TRP A 500 13.82 -28.25 -1.81
C TRP A 500 15.04 -28.33 -0.90
N VAL A 501 15.68 -27.20 -0.70
CA VAL A 501 16.77 -27.04 0.27
C VAL A 501 16.46 -25.81 1.12
N ASP A 502 16.60 -25.93 2.46
CA ASP A 502 16.43 -24.80 3.36
C ASP A 502 17.71 -23.95 3.45
N GLU A 503 17.64 -22.85 4.19
CA GLU A 503 18.74 -21.90 4.43
C GLU A 503 19.93 -22.50 5.19
N GLU A 504 19.74 -23.67 5.84
CA GLU A 504 20.79 -24.42 6.54
C GLU A 504 21.38 -25.54 5.66
N GLY A 505 20.94 -25.68 4.40
CA GLY A 505 21.41 -26.68 3.46
C GLY A 505 20.75 -28.06 3.60
N ARG A 506 19.73 -28.20 4.45
CA ARG A 506 18.99 -29.46 4.59
C ARG A 506 18.06 -29.67 3.39
N ARG A 507 17.99 -30.90 2.89
CA ARG A 507 17.19 -31.26 1.72
C ARG A 507 15.85 -31.86 2.10
N TYR A 508 14.79 -31.45 1.38
CA TYR A 508 13.42 -31.89 1.61
C TYR A 508 12.81 -32.43 0.31
N LYS A 509 11.96 -33.45 0.45
CA LYS A 509 11.10 -33.91 -0.65
C LYS A 509 9.81 -33.12 -0.60
N GLY A 510 9.46 -32.43 -1.66
CA GLY A 510 8.19 -31.71 -1.77
C GLY A 510 6.96 -32.62 -1.85
N GLY A 511 5.77 -32.01 -1.86
CA GLY A 511 4.48 -32.68 -1.77
C GLY A 511 4.18 -33.20 -0.36
N LYS A 512 4.81 -32.63 0.66
CA LYS A 512 4.68 -33.01 2.09
C LYS A 512 4.68 -31.81 3.00
N THR A 513 4.13 -31.99 4.19
CA THR A 513 4.20 -31.05 5.30
C THR A 513 5.28 -31.49 6.28
N TYR A 514 6.07 -30.53 6.77
CA TYR A 514 7.13 -30.74 7.76
C TYR A 514 6.90 -29.81 8.95
N VAL A 515 7.07 -30.34 10.16
CA VAL A 515 7.20 -29.50 11.36
C VAL A 515 8.68 -29.13 11.51
N ILE A 516 8.96 -27.85 11.57
CA ILE A 516 10.32 -27.29 11.61
C ILE A 516 10.50 -26.52 12.91
N ASP A 517 11.58 -26.79 13.62
CA ASP A 517 11.99 -26.00 14.78
C ASP A 517 12.52 -24.64 14.31
N VAL A 518 11.96 -23.57 14.86
CA VAL A 518 12.27 -22.19 14.46
C VAL A 518 12.59 -21.36 15.69
N PRO A 519 13.83 -21.50 16.23
CA PRO A 519 14.29 -20.61 17.28
C PRO A 519 14.21 -19.15 16.80
N LEU A 520 14.25 -18.20 17.73
CA LEU A 520 14.09 -16.78 17.40
C LEU A 520 15.11 -16.23 16.40
N THR A 521 16.26 -16.90 16.30
CA THR A 521 17.31 -16.56 15.32
C THR A 521 17.05 -17.09 13.90
N ARG A 522 15.95 -17.83 13.67
CA ARG A 522 15.71 -18.51 12.40
C ARG A 522 14.45 -17.99 11.70
N LEU A 523 14.57 -17.76 10.38
CA LEU A 523 13.46 -17.56 9.43
C LEU A 523 13.50 -18.70 8.41
N PRO A 524 12.55 -19.64 8.43
CA PRO A 524 12.51 -20.74 7.45
C PRO A 524 12.30 -20.20 6.03
N ARG A 525 13.23 -20.49 5.15
CA ARG A 525 13.15 -20.19 3.73
C ARG A 525 13.75 -21.34 2.93
N PHE A 526 13.16 -21.63 1.79
CA PHE A 526 13.51 -22.78 0.96
C PHE A 526 13.74 -22.34 -0.47
N THR A 527 14.70 -23.00 -1.12
CA THR A 527 14.99 -22.83 -2.54
C THR A 527 14.66 -24.14 -3.26
N LYS A 528 14.00 -24.07 -4.40
CA LYS A 528 13.73 -25.21 -5.26
C LYS A 528 15.03 -25.66 -5.94
N LEU A 529 15.30 -27.00 -5.94
CA LEU A 529 16.48 -27.61 -6.56
C LEU A 529 16.21 -28.06 -7.99
#